data_2d6a3b22019c3c7c3174736f49b52ce2
#
_entry.id   2d6a3b22019c3c7c3174736f49b52ce2
#
_cell.length_a   1.000
_cell.length_b   1.000
_cell.length_c   1.000
_cell.angle_alpha   90.00
_cell.angle_beta   90.00
_cell.angle_gamma   90.00
#
_symmetry.space_group_name_H-M   'P 1'
#
loop_
_entity.id
_entity.type
_entity.pdbx_description
1 polymer ?
#
loop_
_entity_poly.entity_id
_entity_poly.type
_entity_poly.pdbx_seq_one_letter_code
_entity_poly.pdbx_strand_id
1 'polypeptide(L)'
;KTYDVENYPLRALVCEALGHEDLENLHKHYTYEPFTMENNSNTELHDRFYDKLRSGWSAFHDTYDLFVKEVIVPIYGSRDFIYQTLPTFRVHLVGNWAVPEFHCDSQPGYNHPEGEINIQIAVTDMFGTNATWSESVPGLGDFAPIEMNQGEFTVWDGGKLNHGNMIND
;
A
#
# COMPACT_ATOMS: atom_id res chain seq x y z
N LYS A 1 10.96 6.27 6.25
CA LYS A 1 11.10 7.72 5.98
C LYS A 1 9.79 8.42 6.26
N THR A 2 9.85 9.71 6.67
CA THR A 2 8.68 10.57 6.86
C THR A 2 8.47 11.49 5.67
N TYR A 3 7.23 11.96 5.48
CA TYR A 3 6.88 13.02 4.54
C TYR A 3 5.99 14.06 5.21
N ASP A 4 5.87 15.22 4.61
CA ASP A 4 5.05 16.32 5.11
C ASP A 4 3.57 16.05 4.84
N VAL A 5 2.82 15.64 5.87
CA VAL A 5 1.40 15.26 5.78
C VAL A 5 0.47 16.47 5.53
N GLU A 6 0.93 17.70 5.77
CA GLU A 6 0.16 18.91 5.47
C GLU A 6 0.25 19.24 3.97
N ASN A 7 1.45 19.09 3.39
CA ASN A 7 1.66 19.30 1.95
C ASN A 7 1.16 18.12 1.10
N TYR A 8 1.21 16.90 1.66
CA TYR A 8 0.74 15.68 0.98
C TYR A 8 -0.32 14.98 1.86
N PRO A 9 -1.56 15.48 1.92
CA PRO A 9 -2.59 14.98 2.84
C PRO A 9 -3.22 13.65 2.36
N LEU A 10 -2.39 12.65 2.05
CA LEU A 10 -2.81 11.37 1.46
C LEU A 10 -3.83 10.64 2.34
N ARG A 11 -3.65 10.65 3.69
CA ARG A 11 -4.63 10.09 4.60
C ARG A 11 -5.99 10.79 4.51
N ALA A 12 -6.01 12.10 4.50
CA ALA A 12 -7.26 12.86 4.42
C ALA A 12 -8.01 12.57 3.10
N LEU A 13 -7.27 12.42 2.01
CA LEU A 13 -7.84 12.02 0.73
C LEU A 13 -8.41 10.60 0.77
N VAL A 14 -7.73 9.65 1.44
CA VAL A 14 -8.30 8.31 1.64
C VAL A 14 -9.56 8.38 2.50
N CYS A 15 -9.57 9.14 3.60
CA CYS A 15 -10.76 9.36 4.42
C CYS A 15 -11.93 9.89 3.58
N GLU A 16 -11.67 10.88 2.73
CA GLU A 16 -12.67 11.43 1.81
C GLU A 16 -13.20 10.37 0.82
N ALA A 17 -12.31 9.56 0.25
CA ALA A 17 -12.70 8.52 -0.70
C ALA A 17 -13.58 7.45 -0.05
N LEU A 18 -13.22 7.02 1.15
CA LEU A 18 -13.96 5.98 1.88
C LEU A 18 -15.21 6.50 2.58
N GLY A 19 -15.29 7.82 2.84
CA GLY A 19 -16.35 8.44 3.65
C GLY A 19 -16.22 8.12 5.15
N HIS A 20 -15.00 7.89 5.63
CA HIS A 20 -14.68 7.56 7.02
C HIS A 20 -13.46 8.34 7.50
N GLU A 21 -13.59 9.01 8.65
CA GLU A 21 -12.49 9.73 9.30
C GLU A 21 -11.58 8.80 10.13
N ASP A 22 -12.15 7.76 10.70
CA ASP A 22 -11.49 6.79 11.59
C ASP A 22 -11.14 5.52 10.81
N LEU A 23 -10.00 5.56 10.10
CA LEU A 23 -9.54 4.45 9.29
C LEU A 23 -9.06 3.24 10.11
N GLU A 24 -8.61 3.47 11.34
CA GLU A 24 -8.14 2.45 12.27
C GLU A 24 -9.29 1.54 12.75
N ASN A 25 -10.50 2.05 12.74
CA ASN A 25 -11.69 1.35 13.21
C ASN A 25 -12.63 0.88 12.08
N LEU A 26 -12.19 0.82 10.84
CA LEU A 26 -13.01 0.33 9.72
C LEU A 26 -13.59 -1.07 9.98
N HIS A 27 -12.85 -1.94 10.69
CA HIS A 27 -13.29 -3.28 11.06
C HIS A 27 -14.58 -3.29 11.93
N LYS A 28 -14.93 -2.19 12.58
CA LYS A 28 -16.19 -2.05 13.34
C LYS A 28 -17.42 -1.81 12.43
N HIS A 29 -17.18 -1.40 11.21
CA HIS A 29 -18.22 -1.05 10.23
C HIS A 29 -18.27 -2.03 9.07
N TYR A 30 -17.16 -2.69 8.75
CA TYR A 30 -17.02 -3.61 7.62
C TYR A 30 -16.49 -4.95 8.09
N THR A 31 -17.18 -6.00 7.68
CA THR A 31 -16.77 -7.39 7.91
C THR A 31 -16.83 -8.11 6.58
N TYR A 32 -15.75 -8.80 6.24
CA TYR A 32 -15.66 -9.59 5.03
C TYR A 32 -15.25 -11.01 5.38
N GLU A 33 -15.70 -11.98 4.56
CA GLU A 33 -15.13 -13.33 4.58
C GLU A 33 -13.62 -13.25 4.31
N PRO A 34 -12.83 -14.23 4.77
CA PRO A 34 -11.39 -14.25 4.51
C PRO A 34 -11.08 -14.09 3.03
N PHE A 35 -10.18 -13.18 2.72
CA PHE A 35 -9.81 -12.90 1.33
C PHE A 35 -9.07 -14.08 0.71
N THR A 36 -9.22 -14.20 -0.60
CA THR A 36 -8.42 -15.06 -1.47
C THR A 36 -7.61 -14.18 -2.42
N MET A 37 -6.71 -14.75 -3.19
CA MET A 37 -5.97 -14.02 -4.22
C MET A 37 -6.90 -13.42 -5.29
N GLU A 38 -8.09 -13.97 -5.47
CA GLU A 38 -9.06 -13.52 -6.48
C GLU A 38 -9.89 -12.32 -6.00
N ASN A 39 -10.13 -12.17 -4.67
CA ASN A 39 -11.05 -11.16 -4.14
C ASN A 39 -10.44 -10.15 -3.16
N ASN A 40 -9.12 -10.22 -2.91
CA ASN A 40 -8.43 -9.37 -1.94
C ASN A 40 -8.47 -7.85 -2.24
N SER A 41 -8.93 -7.48 -3.41
CA SER A 41 -9.07 -6.07 -3.85
C SER A 41 -10.49 -5.71 -4.31
N ASN A 42 -11.48 -6.56 -4.01
CA ASN A 42 -12.86 -6.47 -4.53
C ASN A 42 -13.86 -6.22 -3.40
N THR A 43 -13.58 -5.26 -2.52
CA THR A 43 -14.52 -4.87 -1.48
C THR A 43 -15.13 -3.50 -1.78
N GLU A 44 -16.24 -3.17 -1.11
CA GLU A 44 -16.85 -1.84 -1.20
C GLU A 44 -15.84 -0.70 -0.92
N LEU A 45 -14.88 -0.92 -0.02
CA LEU A 45 -13.83 0.07 0.28
C LEU A 45 -12.89 0.27 -0.91
N HIS A 46 -12.51 -0.81 -1.60
CA HIS A 46 -11.73 -0.72 -2.83
C HIS A 46 -12.52 -0.04 -3.95
N ASP A 47 -13.79 -0.40 -4.13
CA ASP A 47 -14.66 0.22 -5.13
C ASP A 47 -14.79 1.73 -4.90
N ARG A 48 -15.08 2.17 -3.68
CA ARG A 48 -15.17 3.59 -3.34
C ARG A 48 -13.90 4.36 -3.67
N PHE A 49 -12.74 3.81 -3.32
CA PHE A 49 -11.45 4.44 -3.60
C PHE A 49 -11.18 4.50 -5.10
N TYR A 50 -11.28 3.38 -5.80
CA TYR A 50 -10.93 3.31 -7.21
C TYR A 50 -11.94 4.01 -8.12
N ASP A 51 -13.22 3.98 -7.82
CA ASP A 51 -14.23 4.70 -8.61
C ASP A 51 -14.01 6.21 -8.52
N LYS A 52 -13.71 6.70 -7.31
CA LYS A 52 -13.37 8.11 -7.13
C LYS A 52 -12.10 8.47 -7.88
N LEU A 53 -11.08 7.63 -7.80
CA LEU A 53 -9.81 7.84 -8.49
C LEU A 53 -9.99 7.86 -10.02
N ARG A 54 -10.76 6.91 -10.58
CA ARG A 54 -11.06 6.84 -12.02
C ARG A 54 -11.98 7.96 -12.52
N SER A 55 -12.73 8.61 -11.65
CA SER A 55 -13.58 9.76 -12.02
C SER A 55 -12.80 11.04 -12.36
N GLY A 56 -11.47 11.02 -12.26
CA GLY A 56 -10.62 12.18 -12.52
C GLY A 56 -10.48 13.10 -11.30
N TRP A 57 -10.43 12.52 -10.11
CA TRP A 57 -10.30 13.23 -8.83
C TRP A 57 -8.96 13.98 -8.73
N SER A 58 -8.95 15.24 -9.21
CA SER A 58 -7.73 16.04 -9.32
C SER A 58 -7.02 16.23 -7.97
N ALA A 59 -7.76 16.40 -6.88
CA ALA A 59 -7.14 16.60 -5.56
C ALA A 59 -6.20 15.43 -5.19
N PHE A 60 -6.57 14.17 -5.50
CA PHE A 60 -5.69 13.04 -5.28
C PHE A 60 -4.57 12.99 -6.32
N HIS A 61 -4.90 13.10 -7.60
CA HIS A 61 -3.90 12.98 -8.67
C HIS A 61 -2.80 14.04 -8.54
N ASP A 62 -3.17 15.30 -8.30
CA ASP A 62 -2.22 16.40 -8.15
C ASP A 62 -1.32 16.20 -6.91
N THR A 63 -1.91 15.79 -5.78
CA THR A 63 -1.16 15.49 -4.55
C THR A 63 -0.21 14.31 -4.73
N TYR A 64 -0.69 13.24 -5.36
CA TYR A 64 0.10 12.03 -5.59
C TYR A 64 1.25 12.28 -6.56
N ASP A 65 0.99 12.97 -7.66
CA ASP A 65 2.02 13.37 -8.63
C ASP A 65 3.08 14.28 -7.99
N LEU A 66 2.64 15.23 -7.15
CA LEU A 66 3.55 16.11 -6.44
C LEU A 66 4.40 15.33 -5.43
N PHE A 67 3.79 14.42 -4.67
CA PHE A 67 4.50 13.52 -3.76
C PHE A 67 5.57 12.69 -4.50
N VAL A 68 5.23 12.11 -5.63
CA VAL A 68 6.19 11.34 -6.43
C VAL A 68 7.35 12.25 -6.88
N LYS A 69 7.05 13.42 -7.42
CA LYS A 69 8.07 14.36 -7.95
C LYS A 69 8.99 14.92 -6.87
N GLU A 70 8.44 15.32 -5.74
CA GLU A 70 9.17 16.06 -4.73
C GLU A 70 9.75 15.19 -3.62
N VAL A 71 9.13 14.02 -3.34
CA VAL A 71 9.57 13.13 -2.26
C VAL A 71 10.28 11.89 -2.82
N ILE A 72 9.74 11.25 -3.86
CA ILE A 72 10.26 9.98 -4.35
C ILE A 72 11.39 10.18 -5.36
N VAL A 73 11.22 11.04 -6.36
CA VAL A 73 12.24 11.30 -7.40
C VAL A 73 13.61 11.64 -6.80
N PRO A 74 13.72 12.52 -5.79
CA PRO A 74 15.02 12.85 -5.20
C PRO A 74 15.77 11.68 -4.56
N ILE A 75 15.07 10.61 -4.17
CA ILE A 75 15.70 9.40 -3.60
C ILE A 75 16.54 8.68 -4.66
N TYR A 76 16.10 8.72 -5.91
CA TYR A 76 16.73 8.04 -7.04
C TYR A 76 17.65 8.95 -7.88
N GLY A 77 17.71 10.22 -7.56
CA GLY A 77 18.47 11.21 -8.33
C GLY A 77 17.78 11.55 -9.66
N SER A 78 18.58 11.90 -10.69
CA SER A 78 18.10 12.32 -12.01
C SER A 78 17.78 11.16 -12.96
N ARG A 79 17.39 10.00 -12.47
CA ARG A 79 17.04 8.85 -13.30
C ARG A 79 15.64 8.99 -13.84
N ASP A 80 15.46 8.67 -15.11
CA ASP A 80 14.11 8.51 -15.66
C ASP A 80 13.50 7.23 -15.10
N PHE A 81 12.27 7.32 -14.61
CA PHE A 81 11.50 6.16 -14.18
C PHE A 81 10.01 6.35 -14.52
N ILE A 82 9.34 5.21 -14.58
CA ILE A 82 7.90 5.14 -14.77
C ILE A 82 7.28 4.78 -13.42
N TYR A 83 6.20 5.42 -13.06
CA TYR A 83 5.45 5.08 -11.85
C TYR A 83 3.99 4.79 -12.16
N GLN A 84 3.37 4.05 -11.27
CA GLN A 84 1.98 3.67 -11.36
C GLN A 84 1.09 4.89 -11.03
N THR A 85 0.35 5.39 -12.00
CA THR A 85 -0.52 6.58 -11.82
C THR A 85 -1.77 6.30 -10.98
N LEU A 86 -2.20 5.04 -10.94
CA LEU A 86 -3.25 4.55 -10.05
C LEU A 86 -2.59 3.65 -9.01
N PRO A 87 -2.30 4.15 -7.80
CA PRO A 87 -1.61 3.35 -6.80
C PRO A 87 -2.45 2.16 -6.35
N THR A 88 -1.78 1.08 -5.96
CA THR A 88 -2.45 -0.06 -5.35
C THR A 88 -2.91 0.32 -3.95
N PHE A 89 -4.22 0.22 -3.71
CA PHE A 89 -4.84 0.44 -2.42
C PHE A 89 -5.04 -0.89 -1.71
N ARG A 90 -4.63 -0.98 -0.45
CA ARG A 90 -4.79 -2.18 0.38
C ARG A 90 -5.57 -1.85 1.65
N VAL A 91 -6.46 -2.76 2.02
CA VAL A 91 -7.25 -2.72 3.24
C VAL A 91 -6.95 -4.00 4.02
N HIS A 92 -6.51 -3.85 5.28
CA HIS A 92 -6.13 -4.97 6.13
C HIS A 92 -6.98 -4.96 7.41
N LEU A 93 -8.19 -5.48 7.32
CA LEU A 93 -9.14 -5.52 8.45
C LEU A 93 -8.80 -6.65 9.43
N VAL A 94 -9.22 -6.48 10.67
CA VAL A 94 -9.10 -7.50 11.71
C VAL A 94 -9.79 -8.79 11.27
N GLY A 95 -9.14 -9.92 11.51
CA GLY A 95 -9.60 -11.25 11.11
C GLY A 95 -9.33 -11.61 9.65
N ASN A 96 -8.65 -10.73 8.90
CA ASN A 96 -8.39 -10.91 7.48
C ASN A 96 -6.91 -10.63 7.13
N TRP A 97 -6.54 -10.86 5.91
CA TRP A 97 -5.27 -10.44 5.31
C TRP A 97 -5.53 -9.47 4.14
N ALA A 98 -4.55 -8.63 3.82
CA ALA A 98 -4.64 -7.78 2.64
C ALA A 98 -4.23 -8.54 1.37
N VAL A 99 -3.19 -9.39 1.48
CA VAL A 99 -2.74 -10.31 0.42
C VAL A 99 -2.44 -11.65 1.06
N PRO A 100 -3.22 -12.71 0.76
CA PRO A 100 -3.19 -13.97 1.51
C PRO A 100 -1.98 -14.87 1.22
N GLU A 101 -1.16 -14.57 0.21
CA GLU A 101 -0.01 -15.41 -0.16
C GLU A 101 1.30 -14.62 -0.07
N PHE A 102 2.35 -15.28 0.46
CA PHE A 102 3.70 -14.77 0.37
C PHE A 102 4.26 -15.01 -1.03
N HIS A 103 4.78 -13.98 -1.65
CA HIS A 103 5.28 -14.00 -3.02
C HIS A 103 6.36 -12.95 -3.28
N CYS A 104 7.06 -13.08 -4.40
CA CYS A 104 7.84 -12.00 -5.00
C CYS A 104 7.08 -11.46 -6.21
N ASP A 105 7.01 -10.15 -6.38
CA ASP A 105 6.25 -9.53 -7.47
C ASP A 105 6.76 -9.92 -8.86
N SER A 106 8.07 -10.23 -8.99
CA SER A 106 8.68 -10.66 -10.26
C SER A 106 8.52 -12.16 -10.56
N GLN A 107 7.95 -12.95 -9.64
CA GLN A 107 7.78 -14.39 -9.91
C GLN A 107 6.70 -14.66 -10.97
N PRO A 108 6.78 -15.80 -11.69
CA PRO A 108 5.78 -16.17 -12.70
C PRO A 108 4.36 -16.14 -12.14
N GLY A 109 3.46 -15.45 -12.84
CA GLY A 109 2.05 -15.30 -12.44
C GLY A 109 1.69 -13.90 -11.96
N TYR A 110 2.63 -13.14 -11.40
CA TYR A 110 2.41 -11.76 -10.98
C TYR A 110 2.76 -10.73 -12.07
N ASN A 111 3.71 -11.08 -12.95
CA ASN A 111 4.06 -10.33 -14.17
C ASN A 111 4.53 -8.88 -13.93
N HIS A 112 5.07 -8.58 -12.75
CA HIS A 112 5.69 -7.30 -12.51
C HIS A 112 7.06 -7.21 -13.22
N PRO A 113 7.46 -6.03 -13.72
CA PRO A 113 8.72 -5.88 -14.44
C PRO A 113 9.93 -6.08 -13.53
N GLU A 114 11.00 -6.65 -14.09
CA GLU A 114 12.28 -6.69 -13.39
C GLU A 114 12.75 -5.26 -13.06
N GLY A 115 13.21 -5.06 -11.82
CA GLY A 115 13.70 -3.77 -11.35
C GLY A 115 12.57 -2.85 -10.84
N GLU A 116 11.36 -3.33 -10.72
CA GLU A 116 10.33 -2.63 -9.98
C GLU A 116 10.76 -2.42 -8.52
N ILE A 117 10.47 -1.24 -8.01
CA ILE A 117 10.69 -0.87 -6.62
C ILE A 117 9.35 -0.51 -6.00
N ASN A 118 9.01 -1.15 -4.91
CA ASN A 118 7.81 -0.88 -4.17
C ASN A 118 7.99 0.34 -3.27
N ILE A 119 6.98 1.20 -3.28
CA ILE A 119 6.88 2.33 -2.35
C ILE A 119 5.59 2.13 -1.59
N GLN A 120 5.71 1.82 -0.31
CA GLN A 120 4.56 1.64 0.56
C GLN A 120 4.39 2.87 1.44
N ILE A 121 3.18 3.42 1.47
CA ILE A 121 2.82 4.63 2.21
C ILE A 121 1.83 4.24 3.29
N ALA A 122 2.15 4.56 4.54
CA ALA A 122 1.28 4.30 5.68
C ALA A 122 0.25 5.42 5.85
N VAL A 123 -1.01 5.12 5.53
CA VAL A 123 -2.15 6.03 5.80
C VAL A 123 -2.79 5.78 7.17
N THR A 124 -2.45 4.67 7.79
CA THR A 124 -2.68 4.31 9.20
C THR A 124 -1.38 3.75 9.77
N ASP A 125 -1.27 3.63 11.10
CA ASP A 125 -0.13 2.95 11.72
C ASP A 125 -0.10 1.48 11.31
N MET A 126 1.07 1.00 10.94
CA MET A 126 1.34 -0.38 10.52
C MET A 126 2.30 -1.02 11.51
N PHE A 127 1.88 -2.08 12.16
CA PHE A 127 2.65 -2.80 13.16
C PHE A 127 2.18 -4.26 13.29
N GLY A 128 3.05 -5.14 13.74
CA GLY A 128 2.69 -6.53 13.99
C GLY A 128 1.96 -7.17 12.81
N THR A 129 0.79 -7.76 13.06
CA THR A 129 0.03 -8.52 12.06
C THR A 129 -0.70 -7.65 11.04
N ASN A 130 -0.92 -6.35 11.31
CA ASN A 130 -1.54 -5.45 10.33
C ASN A 130 -0.53 -4.90 9.29
N ALA A 131 0.76 -5.15 9.47
CA ALA A 131 1.81 -4.73 8.55
C ALA A 131 2.02 -5.72 7.39
N THR A 132 2.73 -5.27 6.36
CA THR A 132 3.33 -6.17 5.36
C THR A 132 4.56 -6.84 5.98
N TRP A 133 4.70 -8.13 5.84
CA TRP A 133 5.85 -8.91 6.26
C TRP A 133 6.76 -9.18 5.07
N SER A 134 8.05 -8.99 5.24
CA SER A 134 9.05 -9.25 4.20
C SER A 134 10.28 -9.92 4.77
N GLU A 135 10.94 -10.75 3.99
CA GLU A 135 12.31 -11.19 4.29
C GLU A 135 13.30 -10.04 4.09
N SER A 136 14.45 -10.07 4.77
CA SER A 136 15.48 -9.04 4.67
C SER A 136 16.41 -9.23 3.47
N VAL A 137 16.57 -10.47 3.01
CA VAL A 137 17.40 -10.87 1.87
C VAL A 137 16.66 -11.97 1.10
N PRO A 138 16.69 -11.97 -0.24
CA PRO A 138 16.00 -12.96 -1.05
C PRO A 138 16.31 -14.40 -0.63
N GLY A 139 15.28 -15.16 -0.28
CA GLY A 139 15.38 -16.59 0.08
C GLY A 139 15.90 -16.86 1.49
N LEU A 140 16.08 -15.85 2.35
CA LEU A 140 16.52 -16.05 3.73
C LEU A 140 15.39 -16.56 4.63
N GLY A 141 14.15 -16.18 4.37
CA GLY A 141 12.98 -16.62 5.12
C GLY A 141 12.86 -16.03 6.54
N ASP A 142 13.57 -14.96 6.83
CA ASP A 142 13.60 -14.25 8.12
C ASP A 142 12.52 -13.16 8.22
N PHE A 143 11.31 -13.50 7.86
CA PHE A 143 10.19 -12.57 7.75
C PHE A 143 10.01 -11.72 9.00
N ALA A 144 9.88 -10.40 8.78
CA ALA A 144 9.58 -9.41 9.80
C ALA A 144 8.57 -8.38 9.27
N PRO A 145 7.77 -7.75 10.16
CA PRO A 145 6.82 -6.72 9.74
C PRO A 145 7.58 -5.45 9.31
N ILE A 146 7.10 -4.83 8.24
CA ILE A 146 7.52 -3.49 7.82
C ILE A 146 6.68 -2.50 8.63
N GLU A 147 7.18 -2.11 9.79
CA GLU A 147 6.46 -1.21 10.69
C GLU A 147 6.64 0.25 10.28
N MET A 148 5.55 1.00 10.26
CA MET A 148 5.51 2.42 9.93
C MET A 148 4.41 3.13 10.71
N ASN A 149 4.68 4.38 11.11
CA ASN A 149 3.61 5.23 11.60
C ASN A 149 2.89 5.94 10.43
N GLN A 150 1.68 6.38 10.65
CA GLN A 150 0.97 7.23 9.71
C GLN A 150 1.84 8.45 9.32
N GLY A 151 1.92 8.76 8.03
CA GLY A 151 2.81 9.80 7.50
C GLY A 151 4.24 9.32 7.20
N GLU A 152 4.48 8.02 7.31
CA GLU A 152 5.73 7.41 6.86
C GLU A 152 5.54 6.64 5.55
N PHE A 153 6.66 6.41 4.88
CA PHE A 153 6.74 5.53 3.74
C PHE A 153 8.05 4.73 3.75
N THR A 154 8.04 3.58 3.12
CA THR A 154 9.24 2.78 2.88
C THR A 154 9.43 2.52 1.39
N VAL A 155 10.67 2.21 1.03
CA VAL A 155 11.10 1.84 -0.31
C VAL A 155 11.82 0.50 -0.20
N TRP A 156 11.38 -0.49 -0.96
CA TRP A 156 11.89 -1.85 -0.86
C TRP A 156 11.74 -2.61 -2.19
N ASP A 157 12.50 -3.69 -2.34
CA ASP A 157 12.54 -4.49 -3.58
C ASP A 157 11.58 -5.69 -3.47
N GLY A 158 10.27 -5.44 -3.57
CA GLY A 158 9.26 -6.50 -3.56
C GLY A 158 9.34 -7.44 -4.77
N GLY A 159 10.01 -7.01 -5.83
CA GLY A 159 10.32 -7.86 -6.97
C GLY A 159 11.24 -9.03 -6.62
N LYS A 160 12.09 -8.88 -5.59
CA LYS A 160 13.04 -9.91 -5.16
C LYS A 160 12.80 -10.47 -3.77
N LEU A 161 12.27 -9.65 -2.86
CA LEU A 161 12.00 -10.04 -1.48
C LEU A 161 10.64 -10.74 -1.41
N ASN A 162 10.64 -11.94 -0.86
CA ASN A 162 9.39 -12.65 -0.60
C ASN A 162 8.64 -11.92 0.51
N HIS A 163 7.38 -11.58 0.26
CA HIS A 163 6.56 -10.75 1.14
C HIS A 163 5.09 -11.15 1.08
N GLY A 164 4.35 -10.73 2.09
CA GLY A 164 2.91 -11.01 2.20
C GLY A 164 2.32 -10.39 3.46
N ASN A 165 1.13 -10.84 3.84
CA ASN A 165 0.48 -10.41 5.06
C ASN A 165 0.16 -11.60 5.96
N MET A 166 0.19 -11.37 7.27
CA MET A 166 -0.41 -12.26 8.28
C MET A 166 -1.91 -11.95 8.40
N ILE A 167 -2.67 -12.84 9.02
CA ILE A 167 -4.03 -12.49 9.45
C ILE A 167 -3.89 -11.40 10.51
N ASN A 168 -4.57 -10.28 10.31
CA ASN A 168 -4.57 -9.17 11.25
C ASN A 168 -5.40 -9.55 12.49
N ASP A 169 -4.80 -9.49 13.67
CA ASP A 169 -5.40 -9.85 14.98
C ASP A 169 -5.57 -8.65 15.94
#